data_22e1cd1bc80507bfed5fb9f8db9e8590
#
_entry.id   22e1cd1bc80507bfed5fb9f8db9e8590
#
_cell.length_a   1.000
_cell.length_b   1.000
_cell.length_c   1.000
_cell.angle_alpha   90.00
_cell.angle_beta   90.00
_cell.angle_gamma   90.00
#
_symmetry.space_group_name_H-M   'P 1'
#
loop_
_entity.id
_entity.type
_entity.pdbx_description
1 polymer ?
#
loop_
_entity_poly.entity_id
_entity_poly.type
_entity_poly.pdbx_seq_one_letter_code
_entity_poly.pdbx_strand_id
1 'polypeptide(L)'
;ENRLDNLLIVLGDFGANYFFNARDRAFKERLAKFPLTYFVIRGNHEERPSVMLEKNPMSWSAFESTAVGGTIYFEDNYPYIMYAKDEGGDYCINGKTICVIPGAYSIDKEYRLRNGWSWFSGEQMTEIEKTNLLKNLAPHYDYIFSHTCPLSWEPQICDLFFDGIDESKVDKSMESFLDKVISKTTYGEYFFGHFHDDRDLENNAHMLFHKAVKLTK
;
A
#
# COMPACT_ATOMS: atom_id res chain seq x y z
N GLU A 1 7.86 12.41 23.37
CA GLU A 1 6.64 11.80 22.82
C GLU A 1 6.98 10.40 22.31
N ASN A 2 6.11 9.43 22.61
CA ASN A 2 6.26 8.07 22.12
C ASN A 2 5.93 8.07 20.63
N ARG A 3 6.81 7.49 19.78
CA ARG A 3 6.59 7.41 18.32
C ARG A 3 5.28 6.71 17.96
N LEU A 4 4.85 5.73 18.74
CA LEU A 4 3.61 4.97 18.53
C LEU A 4 2.34 5.83 18.71
N ASP A 5 2.44 6.97 19.40
CA ASP A 5 1.31 7.89 19.56
C ASP A 5 0.99 8.67 18.27
N ASN A 6 1.93 8.66 17.30
CA ASN A 6 1.85 9.37 16.04
C ASN A 6 2.11 8.40 14.88
N LEU A 7 1.08 7.64 14.49
CA LEU A 7 1.13 6.70 13.38
C LEU A 7 0.73 7.39 12.08
N LEU A 8 1.59 7.34 11.07
CA LEU A 8 1.29 7.77 9.70
C LEU A 8 1.09 6.53 8.81
N ILE A 9 -0.09 6.38 8.25
CA ILE A 9 -0.40 5.35 7.26
C ILE A 9 0.01 5.86 5.88
N VAL A 10 0.79 5.07 5.15
CA VAL A 10 1.30 5.40 3.80
C VAL A 10 0.65 4.46 2.79
N LEU A 11 0.01 5.04 1.79
CA LEU A 11 -0.79 4.32 0.79
C LEU A 11 0.04 3.81 -0.41
N GLY A 12 1.28 3.42 -0.17
CA GLY A 12 2.20 2.85 -1.16
C GLY A 12 3.21 3.85 -1.73
N ASP A 13 4.14 3.32 -2.51
CA ASP A 13 5.21 4.08 -3.19
C ASP A 13 6.03 4.96 -2.24
N PHE A 14 6.30 4.42 -1.05
CA PHE A 14 7.02 5.13 0.01
C PHE A 14 8.48 5.45 -0.35
N GLY A 15 9.07 4.67 -1.28
CA GLY A 15 10.43 4.87 -1.76
C GLY A 15 11.53 4.42 -0.80
N ALA A 16 11.19 3.63 0.23
CA ALA A 16 12.15 3.16 1.23
C ALA A 16 12.85 1.84 0.84
N ASN A 17 12.29 1.06 -0.10
CA ASN A 17 12.82 -0.21 -0.58
C ASN A 17 12.76 -0.26 -2.12
N TYR A 18 13.37 0.74 -2.76
CA TYR A 18 13.37 0.89 -4.22
C TYR A 18 14.75 0.71 -4.86
N PHE A 19 15.79 1.35 -4.31
CA PHE A 19 17.15 1.36 -4.88
C PHE A 19 18.06 0.29 -4.30
N PHE A 20 17.78 -0.24 -3.11
CA PHE A 20 18.59 -1.20 -2.33
C PHE A 20 20.03 -0.73 -2.07
N ASN A 21 20.23 0.57 -1.91
CA ASN A 21 21.53 1.17 -1.75
C ASN A 21 21.53 2.33 -0.73
N ALA A 22 22.59 3.17 -0.76
CA ALA A 22 22.72 4.31 0.12
C ALA A 22 21.58 5.34 0.04
N ARG A 23 20.83 5.39 -1.08
CA ARG A 23 19.67 6.31 -1.23
C ARG A 23 18.53 5.91 -0.31
N ASP A 24 18.18 4.61 -0.28
CA ASP A 24 17.13 4.11 0.61
C ASP A 24 17.53 4.29 2.07
N ARG A 25 18.79 4.01 2.42
CA ARG A 25 19.31 4.26 3.78
C ARG A 25 19.20 5.72 4.18
N ALA A 26 19.67 6.63 3.33
CA ALA A 26 19.60 8.06 3.60
C ALA A 26 18.15 8.57 3.74
N PHE A 27 17.21 7.97 2.98
CA PHE A 27 15.79 8.27 3.12
C PHE A 27 15.26 7.79 4.48
N LYS A 28 15.50 6.53 4.86
CA LYS A 28 15.11 5.96 6.16
C LYS A 28 15.71 6.76 7.34
N GLU A 29 16.97 7.17 7.24
CA GLU A 29 17.62 8.02 8.24
C GLU A 29 16.97 9.41 8.36
N ARG A 30 16.46 9.98 7.26
CA ARG A 30 15.68 11.23 7.32
C ARG A 30 14.35 11.03 8.03
N LEU A 31 13.65 9.93 7.74
CA LEU A 31 12.40 9.59 8.42
C LEU A 31 12.59 9.40 9.93
N ALA A 32 13.75 8.88 10.35
CA ALA A 32 14.12 8.72 11.76
C ALA A 32 14.11 10.02 12.56
N LYS A 33 14.26 11.18 11.90
CA LYS A 33 14.28 12.48 12.57
C LYS A 33 12.89 12.96 13.00
N PHE A 34 11.83 12.36 12.48
CA PHE A 34 10.46 12.70 12.85
C PHE A 34 9.97 11.76 13.97
N PRO A 35 9.21 12.24 14.95
CA PRO A 35 8.65 11.44 16.03
C PRO A 35 7.41 10.66 15.54
N LEU A 36 7.52 9.98 14.39
CA LEU A 36 6.47 9.23 13.74
C LEU A 36 6.81 7.76 13.65
N THR A 37 5.80 6.91 13.73
CA THR A 37 5.82 5.55 13.23
C THR A 37 5.09 5.53 11.89
N TYR A 38 5.66 4.84 10.93
CA TYR A 38 5.10 4.71 9.58
C TYR A 38 4.50 3.32 9.43
N PHE A 39 3.24 3.22 9.06
CA PHE A 39 2.62 1.97 8.65
C PHE A 39 2.43 2.01 7.13
N VAL A 40 3.24 1.24 6.43
CA VAL A 40 3.40 1.31 4.98
C VAL A 40 2.64 0.19 4.31
N ILE A 41 1.72 0.54 3.45
CA ILE A 41 1.07 -0.36 2.50
C ILE A 41 1.94 -0.37 1.26
N ARG A 42 2.33 -1.53 0.75
CA ARG A 42 3.20 -1.61 -0.42
C ARG A 42 2.51 -1.10 -1.69
N GLY A 43 3.20 -0.24 -2.44
CA GLY A 43 2.83 0.18 -3.78
C GLY A 43 3.40 -0.72 -4.88
N ASN A 44 3.43 -0.23 -6.13
CA ASN A 44 4.04 -0.92 -7.25
C ASN A 44 5.54 -0.59 -7.43
N HIS A 45 6.03 0.48 -6.80
CA HIS A 45 7.41 0.90 -6.84
C HIS A 45 8.22 0.49 -5.60
N GLU A 46 7.91 -0.68 -5.04
CA GLU A 46 8.57 -1.21 -3.85
C GLU A 46 8.68 -2.73 -3.91
N GLU A 47 9.81 -3.27 -3.42
CA GLU A 47 9.94 -4.71 -3.26
C GLU A 47 9.04 -5.20 -2.12
N ARG A 48 8.58 -6.43 -2.24
CA ARG A 48 7.79 -7.12 -1.22
C ARG A 48 8.55 -7.23 0.10
N PRO A 49 7.97 -6.85 1.24
CA PRO A 49 8.58 -7.06 2.55
C PRO A 49 8.99 -8.50 2.85
N SER A 50 8.20 -9.49 2.41
CA SER A 50 8.56 -10.91 2.57
C SER A 50 9.83 -11.27 1.78
N VAL A 51 9.98 -10.74 0.58
CA VAL A 51 11.18 -10.92 -0.27
C VAL A 51 12.39 -10.23 0.37
N MET A 52 12.20 -9.06 1.01
CA MET A 52 13.25 -8.39 1.75
C MET A 52 13.72 -9.22 2.95
N LEU A 53 12.80 -9.82 3.70
CA LEU A 53 13.12 -10.73 4.80
C LEU A 53 13.84 -11.99 4.29
N GLU A 54 13.37 -12.61 3.20
CA GLU A 54 13.99 -13.79 2.61
C GLU A 54 15.42 -13.52 2.17
N LYS A 55 15.65 -12.40 1.48
CA LYS A 55 16.99 -12.00 0.99
C LYS A 55 17.93 -11.53 2.11
N ASN A 56 17.39 -10.99 3.21
CA ASN A 56 18.16 -10.36 4.28
C ASN A 56 17.71 -10.79 5.68
N PRO A 57 17.70 -12.10 6.00
CA PRO A 57 17.13 -12.61 7.26
C PRO A 57 17.86 -12.16 8.53
N MET A 58 19.07 -11.59 8.38
CA MET A 58 19.86 -11.04 9.50
C MET A 58 19.61 -9.56 9.76
N SER A 59 18.76 -8.92 8.97
CA SER A 59 18.50 -7.47 9.04
C SER A 59 17.02 -7.14 8.95
N TRP A 60 16.18 -8.12 8.65
CA TRP A 60 14.74 -7.98 8.55
C TRP A 60 14.04 -8.96 9.48
N SER A 61 12.95 -8.51 10.04
CA SER A 61 12.10 -9.28 10.96
C SER A 61 10.63 -9.15 10.60
N ALA A 62 9.83 -10.13 11.02
CA ALA A 62 8.37 -10.08 10.94
C ALA A 62 7.78 -10.57 12.28
N PHE A 63 6.71 -9.91 12.74
CA PHE A 63 5.99 -10.33 13.95
C PHE A 63 4.54 -9.82 13.96
N GLU A 64 3.72 -10.41 14.84
CA GLU A 64 2.39 -9.91 15.14
C GLU A 64 2.49 -8.66 16.02
N SER A 65 2.10 -7.51 15.46
CA SER A 65 2.16 -6.23 16.16
C SER A 65 0.84 -5.92 16.86
N THR A 66 0.90 -5.70 18.16
CA THR A 66 -0.26 -5.22 18.93
C THR A 66 -0.62 -3.76 18.63
N ALA A 67 0.32 -2.98 18.10
CA ALA A 67 0.08 -1.57 17.77
C ALA A 67 -0.84 -1.39 16.56
N VAL A 68 -0.78 -2.32 15.61
CA VAL A 68 -1.60 -2.30 14.39
C VAL A 68 -2.52 -3.52 14.27
N GLY A 69 -2.47 -4.46 15.23
CA GLY A 69 -3.34 -5.62 15.31
C GLY A 69 -3.19 -6.57 14.13
N GLY A 70 -1.95 -6.82 13.67
CA GLY A 70 -1.67 -7.73 12.55
C GLY A 70 -0.18 -7.89 12.29
N THR A 71 0.16 -8.79 11.38
CA THR A 71 1.56 -9.08 11.01
C THR A 71 2.19 -7.89 10.28
N ILE A 72 3.38 -7.50 10.74
CA ILE A 72 4.21 -6.50 10.08
C ILE A 72 5.59 -7.05 9.78
N TYR A 73 6.23 -6.44 8.78
CA TYR A 73 7.65 -6.59 8.45
C TYR A 73 8.37 -5.29 8.74
N PHE A 74 9.66 -5.36 9.07
CA PHE A 74 10.49 -4.18 9.27
C PHE A 74 11.99 -4.53 9.12
N GLU A 75 12.79 -3.53 8.81
CA GLU A 75 14.24 -3.62 8.88
C GLU A 75 14.68 -3.30 10.31
N ASP A 76 15.52 -4.14 10.92
CA ASP A 76 15.87 -4.07 12.35
C ASP A 76 16.50 -2.72 12.76
N ASN A 77 17.21 -2.07 11.81
CA ASN A 77 17.78 -0.74 12.03
C ASN A 77 16.72 0.39 11.96
N TYR A 78 15.53 0.11 11.42
CA TYR A 78 14.46 1.10 11.21
C TYR A 78 13.09 0.58 11.69
N PRO A 79 12.97 0.14 12.96
CA PRO A 79 11.75 -0.54 13.46
C PRO A 79 10.51 0.36 13.51
N TYR A 80 10.67 1.66 13.30
CA TYR A 80 9.59 2.64 13.18
C TYR A 80 8.97 2.69 11.77
N ILE A 81 9.52 1.94 10.80
CA ILE A 81 8.92 1.74 9.47
C ILE A 81 8.36 0.32 9.45
N MET A 82 7.06 0.20 9.66
CA MET A 82 6.33 -1.06 9.69
C MET A 82 5.65 -1.26 8.34
N TYR A 83 5.96 -2.35 7.65
CA TYR A 83 5.32 -2.70 6.39
C TYR A 83 4.20 -3.70 6.64
N ALA A 84 3.04 -3.46 6.07
CA ALA A 84 1.96 -4.43 6.03
C ALA A 84 2.40 -5.67 5.24
N LYS A 85 1.79 -6.81 5.52
CA LYS A 85 2.09 -8.06 4.80
C LYS A 85 1.70 -7.99 3.33
N ASP A 86 2.41 -8.73 2.49
CA ASP A 86 2.29 -8.69 1.03
C ASP A 86 0.94 -9.13 0.49
N GLU A 87 0.29 -10.05 1.16
CA GLU A 87 -1.03 -10.56 0.82
C GLU A 87 -2.18 -9.70 1.33
N GLY A 88 -1.87 -8.56 1.98
CA GLY A 88 -2.88 -7.72 2.60
C GLY A 88 -3.60 -8.39 3.77
N GLY A 89 -4.76 -7.89 4.15
CA GLY A 89 -5.62 -8.47 5.18
C GLY A 89 -6.00 -7.51 6.28
N ASP A 90 -6.42 -8.09 7.41
CA ASP A 90 -7.03 -7.37 8.51
C ASP A 90 -5.99 -6.80 9.48
N TYR A 91 -6.25 -5.57 9.90
CA TYR A 91 -5.52 -4.85 10.93
C TYR A 91 -6.50 -4.17 11.89
N CYS A 92 -6.01 -3.81 13.07
CA CYS A 92 -6.80 -3.06 14.06
C CYS A 92 -5.96 -1.95 14.67
N ILE A 93 -6.29 -0.70 14.38
CA ILE A 93 -5.58 0.48 14.88
C ILE A 93 -6.54 1.33 15.71
N ASN A 94 -6.20 1.55 16.98
CA ASN A 94 -7.06 2.31 17.92
C ASN A 94 -8.50 1.79 17.99
N GLY A 95 -8.70 0.47 17.91
CA GLY A 95 -10.02 -0.17 17.95
C GLY A 95 -10.80 -0.09 16.64
N LYS A 96 -10.25 0.48 15.58
CA LYS A 96 -10.83 0.53 14.24
C LYS A 96 -10.38 -0.67 13.40
N THR A 97 -11.34 -1.32 12.76
CA THR A 97 -11.10 -2.44 11.85
C THR A 97 -10.69 -1.94 10.47
N ILE A 98 -9.60 -2.48 9.97
CA ILE A 98 -8.96 -2.00 8.73
C ILE A 98 -8.69 -3.18 7.81
N CYS A 99 -9.08 -3.07 6.54
CA CYS A 99 -8.61 -3.95 5.48
C CYS A 99 -7.50 -3.25 4.69
N VAL A 100 -6.35 -3.91 4.56
CA VAL A 100 -5.20 -3.42 3.78
C VAL A 100 -5.04 -4.24 2.52
N ILE A 101 -4.89 -3.57 1.36
CA ILE A 101 -4.77 -4.22 0.05
C ILE A 101 -3.61 -3.58 -0.72
N PRO A 102 -2.43 -4.23 -0.77
CA PRO A 102 -1.22 -3.67 -1.39
C PRO A 102 -1.18 -3.90 -2.89
N GLY A 103 -0.37 -3.08 -3.57
CA GLY A 103 0.06 -3.28 -4.95
C GLY A 103 -0.85 -2.67 -6.01
N ALA A 104 -0.25 -2.47 -7.18
CA ALA A 104 -0.88 -2.02 -8.41
C ALA A 104 -0.03 -2.42 -9.61
N TYR A 105 -0.54 -2.24 -10.82
CA TYR A 105 0.21 -2.43 -12.06
C TYR A 105 1.02 -1.19 -12.43
N SER A 106 2.28 -1.37 -12.88
CA SER A 106 3.12 -0.29 -13.37
C SER A 106 2.92 -0.07 -14.87
N ILE A 107 2.19 0.98 -15.25
CA ILE A 107 1.99 1.36 -16.67
C ILE A 107 3.32 1.73 -17.36
N ASP A 108 4.31 2.15 -16.60
CA ASP A 108 5.65 2.54 -17.07
C ASP A 108 6.69 1.40 -17.01
N LYS A 109 6.27 0.14 -16.80
CA LYS A 109 7.12 -1.04 -16.70
C LYS A 109 8.14 -1.13 -17.83
N GLU A 110 7.67 -1.06 -19.10
CA GLU A 110 8.54 -1.17 -20.27
C GLU A 110 9.56 -0.01 -20.35
N TYR A 111 9.15 1.19 -19.96
CA TYR A 111 10.04 2.34 -19.89
C TYR A 111 11.12 2.15 -18.82
N ARG A 112 10.75 1.67 -17.62
CA ARG A 112 11.69 1.36 -16.53
C ARG A 112 12.73 0.33 -16.95
N LEU A 113 12.27 -0.79 -17.50
CA LEU A 113 13.17 -1.86 -17.95
C LEU A 113 14.16 -1.40 -19.01
N ARG A 114 13.72 -0.59 -19.99
CA ARG A 114 14.59 -0.04 -21.05
C ARG A 114 15.64 0.94 -20.48
N ASN A 115 15.32 1.65 -19.41
CA ASN A 115 16.23 2.61 -18.80
C ASN A 115 17.04 2.03 -17.63
N GLY A 116 16.94 0.72 -17.37
CA GLY A 116 17.63 0.07 -16.26
C GLY A 116 17.14 0.53 -14.88
N TRP A 117 15.89 0.98 -14.77
CA TRP A 117 15.26 1.34 -13.50
C TRP A 117 14.64 0.12 -12.84
N SER A 118 14.48 0.18 -11.51
CA SER A 118 13.85 -0.90 -10.77
C SER A 118 12.40 -1.10 -11.21
N TRP A 119 12.05 -2.35 -11.46
CA TRP A 119 10.67 -2.83 -11.59
C TRP A 119 10.57 -4.14 -10.82
N PHE A 120 9.47 -4.36 -10.13
CA PHE A 120 9.27 -5.49 -9.23
C PHE A 120 8.21 -6.43 -9.79
N SER A 121 8.57 -7.67 -10.10
CA SER A 121 7.66 -8.66 -10.67
C SER A 121 6.51 -9.04 -9.72
N GLY A 122 6.69 -8.77 -8.42
CA GLY A 122 5.68 -8.96 -7.39
C GLY A 122 4.83 -7.72 -7.09
N GLU A 123 4.79 -6.72 -7.97
CA GLU A 123 4.09 -5.45 -7.75
C GLU A 123 2.60 -5.60 -7.47
N GLN A 124 1.95 -6.59 -8.07
CA GLN A 124 0.54 -6.92 -7.81
C GLN A 124 0.42 -8.13 -6.87
N MET A 125 -0.76 -8.29 -6.27
CA MET A 125 -1.10 -9.52 -5.54
C MET A 125 -1.29 -10.69 -6.52
N THR A 126 -0.85 -11.87 -6.11
CA THR A 126 -1.10 -13.11 -6.84
C THR A 126 -2.58 -13.52 -6.75
N GLU A 127 -3.06 -14.36 -7.66
CA GLU A 127 -4.45 -14.85 -7.64
C GLU A 127 -4.75 -15.69 -6.38
N ILE A 128 -3.74 -16.33 -5.79
CA ILE A 128 -3.87 -17.07 -4.53
C ILE A 128 -4.09 -16.08 -3.37
N GLU A 129 -3.30 -15.00 -3.30
CA GLU A 129 -3.44 -13.96 -2.28
C GLU A 129 -4.80 -13.26 -2.39
N LYS A 130 -5.21 -12.87 -3.60
CA LYS A 130 -6.53 -12.29 -3.89
C LYS A 130 -7.67 -13.21 -3.45
N THR A 131 -7.57 -14.50 -3.78
CA THR A 131 -8.59 -15.49 -3.41
C THR A 131 -8.68 -15.69 -1.90
N ASN A 132 -7.55 -15.74 -1.21
CA ASN A 132 -7.49 -15.90 0.23
C ASN A 132 -8.05 -14.66 0.95
N LEU A 133 -7.71 -13.47 0.49
CA LEU A 133 -8.25 -12.22 1.04
C LEU A 133 -9.79 -12.20 0.91
N LEU A 134 -10.33 -12.50 -0.29
CA LEU A 134 -11.79 -12.54 -0.52
C LEU A 134 -12.54 -13.56 0.34
N LYS A 135 -11.90 -14.67 0.72
CA LYS A 135 -12.49 -15.69 1.62
C LYS A 135 -12.56 -15.23 3.07
N ASN A 136 -11.63 -14.36 3.48
CA ASN A 136 -11.46 -13.96 4.86
C ASN A 136 -11.96 -12.52 5.14
N LEU A 137 -12.59 -11.86 4.16
CA LEU A 137 -13.14 -10.52 4.34
C LEU A 137 -14.17 -10.50 5.48
N ALA A 138 -14.01 -9.55 6.39
CA ALA A 138 -15.04 -9.24 7.38
C ALA A 138 -16.28 -8.61 6.68
N PRO A 139 -17.47 -8.72 7.27
CA PRO A 139 -18.68 -8.11 6.70
C PRO A 139 -18.62 -6.58 6.62
N HIS A 140 -17.79 -5.97 7.46
CA HIS A 140 -17.62 -4.52 7.56
C HIS A 140 -16.22 -4.15 8.03
N TYR A 141 -15.68 -3.04 7.51
CA TYR A 141 -14.47 -2.37 7.99
C TYR A 141 -14.76 -0.90 8.28
N ASP A 142 -14.12 -0.34 9.32
CA ASP A 142 -14.13 1.12 9.51
C ASP A 142 -13.40 1.80 8.35
N TYR A 143 -12.27 1.20 7.92
CA TYR A 143 -11.44 1.72 6.83
C TYR A 143 -10.97 0.62 5.88
N ILE A 144 -10.92 0.94 4.58
CA ILE A 144 -10.15 0.16 3.60
C ILE A 144 -9.02 1.04 3.09
N PHE A 145 -7.81 0.50 3.10
CA PHE A 145 -6.63 1.13 2.53
C PHE A 145 -6.07 0.27 1.41
N SER A 146 -5.96 0.82 0.22
CA SER A 146 -5.31 0.16 -0.92
C SER A 146 -4.27 1.07 -1.56
N HIS A 147 -3.44 0.53 -2.46
CA HIS A 147 -2.57 1.39 -3.24
C HIS A 147 -3.30 1.95 -4.47
N THR A 148 -3.98 1.12 -5.28
CA THR A 148 -4.84 1.53 -6.40
C THR A 148 -6.33 1.51 -6.02
N CYS A 149 -7.23 1.89 -6.93
CA CYS A 149 -8.66 1.98 -6.69
C CYS A 149 -9.45 0.84 -7.40
N PRO A 150 -10.71 0.59 -7.00
CA PRO A 150 -11.64 -0.24 -7.76
C PRO A 150 -11.80 0.24 -9.21
N LEU A 151 -11.90 -0.70 -10.16
CA LEU A 151 -12.07 -0.41 -11.59
C LEU A 151 -13.31 0.46 -11.87
N SER A 152 -14.39 0.22 -11.16
CA SER A 152 -15.64 0.99 -11.28
C SER A 152 -15.49 2.48 -10.91
N TRP A 153 -14.40 2.87 -10.25
CA TRP A 153 -14.14 4.28 -9.88
C TRP A 153 -13.26 5.02 -10.89
N GLU A 154 -12.58 4.31 -11.80
CA GLU A 154 -11.72 4.93 -12.81
C GLU A 154 -12.42 6.02 -13.66
N PRO A 155 -13.72 5.94 -14.00
CA PRO A 155 -14.40 7.03 -14.68
C PRO A 155 -14.40 8.37 -13.93
N GLN A 156 -14.26 8.36 -12.61
CA GLN A 156 -14.19 9.59 -11.79
C GLN A 156 -12.80 10.23 -11.78
N ILE A 157 -11.79 9.52 -12.30
CA ILE A 157 -10.38 9.94 -12.33
C ILE A 157 -9.75 9.80 -13.73
N CYS A 158 -10.56 9.60 -14.77
CA CYS A 158 -10.06 9.34 -16.12
C CYS A 158 -9.26 10.52 -16.72
N ASP A 159 -9.47 11.73 -16.21
CA ASP A 159 -8.68 12.92 -16.55
C ASP A 159 -7.22 12.86 -16.08
N LEU A 160 -6.87 11.91 -15.19
CA LEU A 160 -5.50 11.67 -14.72
C LEU A 160 -4.76 10.64 -15.57
N PHE A 161 -5.43 9.96 -16.48
CA PHE A 161 -4.81 8.94 -17.31
C PHE A 161 -3.93 9.60 -18.39
N PHE A 162 -2.77 9.03 -18.61
CA PHE A 162 -1.79 9.58 -19.53
C PHE A 162 -2.24 9.43 -20.98
N ASP A 163 -2.26 10.51 -21.73
CA ASP A 163 -2.46 10.48 -23.18
C ASP A 163 -1.43 9.58 -23.88
N GLY A 164 -1.90 8.73 -24.77
CA GLY A 164 -1.05 7.85 -25.57
C GLY A 164 -0.73 6.49 -24.94
N ILE A 165 -1.25 6.19 -23.76
CA ILE A 165 -1.24 4.82 -23.21
C ILE A 165 -2.38 4.03 -23.84
N ASP A 166 -2.05 2.86 -24.36
CA ASP A 166 -3.02 1.90 -24.83
C ASP A 166 -3.62 1.15 -23.64
N GLU A 167 -4.75 1.64 -23.14
CA GLU A 167 -5.46 1.10 -21.98
C GLU A 167 -5.77 -0.41 -22.12
N SER A 168 -5.88 -0.92 -23.36
CA SER A 168 -6.13 -2.35 -23.59
C SER A 168 -4.94 -3.24 -23.20
N LYS A 169 -3.76 -2.65 -22.99
CA LYS A 169 -2.53 -3.33 -22.56
C LYS A 169 -2.24 -3.15 -21.07
N VAL A 170 -3.03 -2.36 -20.38
CA VAL A 170 -2.89 -2.16 -18.93
C VAL A 170 -3.54 -3.34 -18.21
N ASP A 171 -2.80 -3.99 -17.32
CA ASP A 171 -3.34 -5.07 -16.50
C ASP A 171 -4.20 -4.49 -15.37
N LYS A 172 -5.52 -4.55 -15.54
CA LYS A 172 -6.52 -4.09 -14.57
C LYS A 172 -6.96 -5.18 -13.58
N SER A 173 -6.12 -6.20 -13.37
CA SER A 173 -6.50 -7.33 -12.51
C SER A 173 -6.61 -6.94 -11.03
N MET A 174 -5.83 -5.93 -10.57
CA MET A 174 -5.95 -5.41 -9.21
C MET A 174 -7.23 -4.58 -9.04
N GLU A 175 -7.50 -3.67 -9.97
CA GLU A 175 -8.70 -2.81 -9.97
C GLU A 175 -9.97 -3.66 -10.03
N SER A 176 -10.00 -4.67 -10.90
CA SER A 176 -11.11 -5.65 -11.00
C SER A 176 -11.27 -6.50 -9.73
N PHE A 177 -10.16 -6.80 -9.04
CA PHE A 177 -10.19 -7.49 -7.76
C PHE A 177 -10.77 -6.59 -6.66
N LEU A 178 -10.42 -5.30 -6.64
CA LEU A 178 -10.95 -4.33 -5.68
C LEU A 178 -12.48 -4.13 -5.85
N ASP A 179 -13.01 -4.20 -7.07
CA ASP A 179 -14.47 -4.24 -7.30
C ASP A 179 -15.13 -5.44 -6.60
N LYS A 180 -14.48 -6.61 -6.64
CA LYS A 180 -14.98 -7.79 -5.92
C LYS A 180 -14.92 -7.60 -4.40
N VAL A 181 -13.89 -6.92 -3.88
CA VAL A 181 -13.79 -6.60 -2.45
C VAL A 181 -14.96 -5.72 -2.03
N ILE A 182 -15.15 -4.56 -2.67
CA ILE A 182 -16.22 -3.61 -2.28
C ILE A 182 -17.63 -4.16 -2.53
N SER A 183 -17.77 -5.19 -3.38
CA SER A 183 -19.06 -5.88 -3.56
C SER A 183 -19.40 -6.87 -2.43
N LYS A 184 -18.41 -7.28 -1.62
CA LYS A 184 -18.55 -8.32 -0.59
C LYS A 184 -18.49 -7.81 0.84
N THR A 185 -17.97 -6.59 1.05
CA THR A 185 -17.87 -5.97 2.36
C THR A 185 -18.34 -4.53 2.32
N THR A 186 -18.81 -4.01 3.45
CA THR A 186 -19.11 -2.59 3.62
C THR A 186 -17.95 -1.90 4.32
N TYR A 187 -17.85 -0.57 4.20
CA TYR A 187 -16.81 0.22 4.85
C TYR A 187 -17.31 1.60 5.23
N GLY A 188 -16.64 2.21 6.20
CA GLY A 188 -16.88 3.60 6.59
C GLY A 188 -16.24 4.56 5.57
N GLU A 189 -14.93 4.48 5.41
CA GLU A 189 -14.16 5.29 4.45
C GLU A 189 -13.12 4.42 3.73
N TYR A 190 -12.82 4.81 2.49
CA TYR A 190 -11.85 4.12 1.64
C TYR A 190 -10.74 5.09 1.21
N PHE A 191 -9.47 4.73 1.41
CA PHE A 191 -8.33 5.57 1.04
C PHE A 191 -7.40 4.83 0.08
N PHE A 192 -6.91 5.52 -0.94
CA PHE A 192 -5.96 4.98 -1.92
C PHE A 192 -5.01 6.05 -2.45
N GLY A 193 -3.90 5.63 -3.08
CA GLY A 193 -2.89 6.49 -3.68
C GLY A 193 -2.76 6.29 -5.19
N HIS A 194 -1.53 6.04 -5.68
CA HIS A 194 -1.16 5.61 -7.03
C HIS A 194 -1.31 6.68 -8.13
N PHE A 195 -2.39 7.43 -8.17
CA PHE A 195 -2.73 8.34 -9.29
C PHE A 195 -2.18 9.76 -9.14
N HIS A 196 -1.36 10.02 -8.12
CA HIS A 196 -0.63 11.27 -7.88
C HIS A 196 -1.51 12.54 -7.81
N ASP A 197 -2.72 12.42 -7.29
CA ASP A 197 -3.65 13.55 -7.06
C ASP A 197 -4.35 13.41 -5.70
N ASP A 198 -4.92 14.50 -5.22
CA ASP A 198 -5.73 14.56 -4.02
C ASP A 198 -7.18 14.85 -4.38
N ARG A 199 -8.05 13.86 -4.29
CA ARG A 199 -9.45 13.95 -4.72
C ARG A 199 -10.38 13.15 -3.83
N ASP A 200 -11.52 13.74 -3.46
CA ASP A 200 -12.62 13.02 -2.87
C ASP A 200 -13.53 12.49 -3.99
N LEU A 201 -13.85 11.20 -3.92
CA LEU A 201 -14.73 10.52 -4.85
C LEU A 201 -16.08 10.21 -4.17
N GLU A 202 -17.02 9.71 -4.95
CA GLU A 202 -18.26 9.16 -4.40
C GLU A 202 -17.99 7.99 -3.44
N ASN A 203 -19.00 7.59 -2.67
CA ASN A 203 -18.96 6.43 -1.76
C ASN A 203 -17.91 6.53 -0.64
N ASN A 204 -17.65 7.72 -0.10
CA ASN A 204 -16.66 7.97 0.94
C ASN A 204 -15.26 7.46 0.57
N ALA A 205 -14.86 7.69 -0.66
CA ALA A 205 -13.55 7.30 -1.18
C ALA A 205 -12.64 8.52 -1.36
N HIS A 206 -11.37 8.38 -0.96
CA HIS A 206 -10.40 9.47 -0.90
C HIS A 206 -9.10 9.03 -1.57
N MET A 207 -8.75 9.68 -2.65
CA MET A 207 -7.43 9.57 -3.29
C MET A 207 -6.49 10.56 -2.66
N LEU A 208 -5.32 10.12 -2.21
CA LEU A 208 -4.35 10.96 -1.51
C LEU A 208 -2.95 10.86 -2.13
N PHE A 209 -2.31 12.04 -2.26
CA PHE A 209 -0.94 12.14 -2.73
C PHE A 209 -0.11 13.15 -1.90
N HIS A 210 -0.52 14.40 -1.85
CA HIS A 210 0.15 15.45 -1.08
C HIS A 210 -0.47 15.68 0.31
N LYS A 211 -1.73 15.29 0.47
CA LYS A 211 -2.47 15.52 1.71
C LYS A 211 -2.25 14.39 2.72
N ALA A 212 -2.26 14.75 3.99
CA ALA A 212 -2.45 13.83 5.09
C ALA A 212 -3.80 14.13 5.75
N VAL A 213 -4.59 13.08 5.98
CA VAL A 213 -5.90 13.16 6.60
C VAL A 213 -5.82 12.56 7.99
N LYS A 214 -6.38 13.25 8.99
CA LYS A 214 -6.49 12.70 10.34
C LYS A 214 -7.69 11.79 10.40
N LEU A 215 -7.46 10.51 10.65
CA LEU A 215 -8.54 9.56 10.89
C LEU A 215 -9.24 9.89 12.22
N THR A 216 -10.56 9.85 12.20
CA THR A 216 -11.37 10.09 13.42
C THR A 216 -11.30 8.90 14.36
N LYS A 217 -11.22 9.18 15.66
CA LYS A 217 -11.25 8.14 16.71
C LYS A 217 -12.58 7.43 16.77
#